data_fe1079e984921a952d0cdc2d66fad4e4
#
_entry.id   fe1079e984921a952d0cdc2d66fad4e4
#
_cell.length_a   1.000
_cell.length_b   1.000
_cell.length_c   1.000
_cell.angle_alpha   90.00
_cell.angle_beta   90.00
_cell.angle_gamma   90.00
#
_symmetry.space_group_name_H-M   'P 1'
#
loop_
_entity.id
_entity.type
_entity.pdbx_description
1 polymer ?
#
loop_
_entity_poly.entity_id
_entity_poly.type
_entity_poly.pdbx_seq_one_letter_code
_entity_poly.pdbx_strand_id
1 'polypeptide(L)'
;LTKKLFAACAVAGLILCLAGSTLAYDKITEGEPGEKIERSLAVDPQAVVTLCVASGTLKVRGWEKSEIRVRSLDAVQIDFRRIDRTKDTSKPATRVDVMLIEKGTASHPRHDCQALANVEMEVPAGAIVQAQTRDGDIFIAGVAGAYAGSQNGDITIERVAKLVEAGSVGGSITLRDSSGRVNLNSAGGGVEVFNVQPATEDDTFEVGTVSGDIQLNRVSTPNVNAKTVSGTLMMSGPLAKSGNYGFTSMSGDMVLVMPSDASFKLNAKVSERHSIVSDFQLKFLNEPAAPPTPPAKKAPEAKSTKPIDKEKDKTPKAGPIVAPIVIGRPAVVAPYALRRITAVCGSGDATISVASFGGTVRLKKI
;
A
#
# COMPACT_ATOMS: atom_id res chain seq x y z
N LEU A 1 -47.79 -18.30 89.05
CA LEU A 1 -48.07 -17.04 88.39
C LEU A 1 -46.79 -16.46 87.71
N THR A 2 -46.67 -16.63 86.44
CA THR A 2 -46.19 -15.72 85.42
C THR A 2 -45.07 -14.70 85.71
N LYS A 3 -43.98 -14.72 85.01
CA LYS A 3 -43.65 -13.79 83.92
C LYS A 3 -42.23 -14.01 83.36
N LYS A 4 -42.21 -14.04 82.09
CA LYS A 4 -41.03 -14.07 81.21
C LYS A 4 -40.14 -12.88 81.37
N LEU A 5 -38.82 -13.07 81.36
CA LEU A 5 -37.88 -12.02 81.07
C LEU A 5 -36.84 -12.49 80.02
N PHE A 6 -36.82 -11.77 78.92
CA PHE A 6 -35.91 -11.96 77.82
C PHE A 6 -34.51 -11.50 78.23
N ALA A 7 -33.52 -12.34 78.01
CA ALA A 7 -32.10 -11.96 78.04
C ALA A 7 -31.57 -11.93 76.60
N ALA A 8 -31.19 -10.74 76.14
CA ALA A 8 -30.54 -10.55 74.86
C ALA A 8 -29.05 -10.84 75.02
N CYS A 9 -28.55 -11.89 74.34
CA CYS A 9 -27.12 -12.14 74.15
C CYS A 9 -26.65 -11.41 72.90
N ALA A 10 -25.82 -10.40 73.07
CA ALA A 10 -25.04 -9.78 72.00
C ALA A 10 -23.85 -10.70 71.67
N VAL A 11 -23.87 -11.34 70.51
CA VAL A 11 -22.75 -12.05 69.91
C VAL A 11 -22.08 -11.09 68.92
N ALA A 12 -20.92 -10.58 69.29
CA ALA A 12 -20.03 -9.88 68.41
C ALA A 12 -19.38 -10.85 67.44
N GLY A 13 -19.93 -10.92 66.22
CA GLY A 13 -19.35 -11.69 65.15
C GLY A 13 -18.22 -10.92 64.50
N LEU A 14 -17.02 -11.41 64.69
CA LEU A 14 -15.79 -10.99 63.96
C LEU A 14 -15.92 -11.37 62.49
N ILE A 15 -16.23 -10.42 61.62
CA ILE A 15 -16.24 -10.63 60.16
C ILE A 15 -14.79 -10.56 59.69
N LEU A 16 -14.21 -11.75 59.48
CA LEU A 16 -12.93 -11.88 58.78
C LEU A 16 -13.20 -11.62 57.29
N CYS A 17 -12.79 -10.46 56.77
CA CYS A 17 -12.74 -10.17 55.33
C CYS A 17 -11.68 -11.08 54.70
N LEU A 18 -12.07 -12.22 54.22
CA LEU A 18 -11.31 -12.95 53.21
C LEU A 18 -11.41 -12.17 51.89
N ALA A 19 -10.39 -11.38 51.60
CA ALA A 19 -10.19 -10.86 50.25
C ALA A 19 -9.91 -12.02 49.31
N GLY A 20 -10.98 -12.59 48.81
CA GLY A 20 -10.94 -13.53 47.69
C GLY A 20 -10.45 -12.76 46.47
N SER A 21 -9.22 -12.99 46.07
CA SER A 21 -8.75 -12.67 44.72
C SER A 21 -9.66 -13.44 43.75
N THR A 22 -10.70 -12.79 43.26
CA THR A 22 -11.44 -13.26 42.11
C THR A 22 -10.48 -13.19 40.93
N LEU A 23 -9.88 -14.34 40.58
CA LEU A 23 -9.38 -14.55 39.23
C LEU A 23 -10.56 -14.18 38.33
N ALA A 24 -10.40 -13.09 37.57
CA ALA A 24 -11.34 -12.71 36.54
C ALA A 24 -11.33 -13.83 35.48
N TYR A 25 -12.10 -14.86 35.71
CA TYR A 25 -12.46 -15.83 34.70
C TYR A 25 -13.40 -15.09 33.75
N ASP A 26 -12.89 -14.76 32.59
CA ASP A 26 -13.62 -14.03 31.55
C ASP A 26 -14.84 -14.86 31.14
N LYS A 27 -16.00 -14.38 31.50
CA LYS A 27 -17.29 -15.08 31.28
C LYS A 27 -17.54 -15.07 29.78
N ILE A 28 -17.38 -16.23 29.16
CA ILE A 28 -17.77 -16.46 27.77
C ILE A 28 -19.29 -16.29 27.72
N THR A 29 -19.75 -15.16 27.20
CA THR A 29 -21.17 -14.95 26.88
C THR A 29 -21.38 -15.59 25.50
N GLU A 30 -21.99 -16.78 25.48
CA GLU A 30 -22.49 -17.37 24.23
C GLU A 30 -23.73 -16.58 23.80
N GLY A 31 -23.51 -15.66 22.80
CA GLY A 31 -24.59 -14.89 22.21
C GLY A 31 -25.44 -15.72 21.27
N GLU A 32 -26.75 -15.43 21.21
CA GLU A 32 -27.66 -15.97 20.22
C GLU A 32 -27.35 -15.46 18.80
N PRO A 33 -27.81 -16.11 17.71
CA PRO A 33 -27.61 -15.61 16.35
C PRO A 33 -28.13 -14.17 16.21
N GLY A 34 -27.25 -13.23 15.92
CA GLY A 34 -27.56 -11.79 15.87
C GLY A 34 -27.18 -11.00 17.13
N GLU A 35 -26.70 -11.64 18.20
CA GLU A 35 -26.19 -10.95 19.39
C GLU A 35 -24.73 -10.49 19.13
N LYS A 36 -24.49 -9.21 19.42
CA LYS A 36 -23.16 -8.60 19.31
C LYS A 36 -22.21 -9.22 20.31
N ILE A 37 -21.19 -9.92 19.81
CA ILE A 37 -20.13 -10.48 20.65
C ILE A 37 -19.08 -9.40 20.86
N GLU A 38 -18.77 -9.15 22.13
CA GLU A 38 -17.73 -8.19 22.52
C GLU A 38 -16.81 -8.82 23.56
N ARG A 39 -15.50 -8.66 23.36
CA ARG A 39 -14.46 -9.03 24.33
C ARG A 39 -13.41 -7.95 24.43
N SER A 40 -12.86 -7.80 25.62
CA SER A 40 -11.75 -6.87 25.85
C SER A 40 -10.62 -7.50 26.65
N LEU A 41 -9.40 -6.95 26.46
CA LEU A 41 -8.18 -7.38 27.14
C LEU A 41 -7.31 -6.15 27.44
N ALA A 42 -6.85 -6.02 28.67
CA ALA A 42 -5.88 -5.01 29.05
C ALA A 42 -4.50 -5.28 28.42
N VAL A 43 -3.92 -4.29 27.78
CA VAL A 43 -2.65 -4.40 27.06
C VAL A 43 -1.75 -3.21 27.32
N ASP A 44 -0.46 -3.35 26.96
CA ASP A 44 0.48 -2.24 26.95
C ASP A 44 0.04 -1.14 25.97
N PRO A 45 0.20 0.14 26.29
CA PRO A 45 -0.14 1.24 25.37
C PRO A 45 0.56 1.18 24.01
N GLN A 46 1.69 0.49 23.91
CA GLN A 46 2.46 0.29 22.68
C GLN A 46 2.38 -1.17 22.18
N ALA A 47 1.35 -1.90 22.55
CA ALA A 47 1.19 -3.30 22.17
C ALA A 47 1.16 -3.50 20.64
N VAL A 48 1.67 -4.66 20.23
CA VAL A 48 1.50 -5.15 18.87
C VAL A 48 0.26 -6.05 18.83
N VAL A 49 -0.71 -5.70 17.99
CA VAL A 49 -1.99 -6.41 17.88
C VAL A 49 -2.14 -6.97 16.49
N THR A 50 -2.30 -8.29 16.39
CA THR A 50 -2.50 -9.00 15.13
C THR A 50 -3.94 -9.46 15.00
N LEU A 51 -4.55 -9.25 13.84
CA LEU A 51 -5.90 -9.70 13.50
C LEU A 51 -5.93 -10.20 12.06
N CYS A 52 -6.54 -11.35 11.85
CA CYS A 52 -6.69 -11.93 10.52
C CYS A 52 -8.06 -12.54 10.31
N VAL A 53 -8.66 -12.31 9.12
CA VAL A 53 -9.90 -12.96 8.66
C VAL A 53 -9.75 -13.50 7.23
N ALA A 54 -10.55 -14.49 6.87
CA ALA A 54 -10.60 -14.94 5.48
C ALA A 54 -11.40 -13.97 4.61
N SER A 55 -12.55 -13.54 5.12
CA SER A 55 -13.43 -12.59 4.42
C SER A 55 -14.19 -11.74 5.41
N GLY A 56 -14.56 -10.53 5.00
CA GLY A 56 -15.26 -9.54 5.81
C GLY A 56 -14.48 -8.27 6.03
N THR A 57 -15.10 -7.29 6.64
CA THR A 57 -14.51 -5.96 6.87
C THR A 57 -13.80 -5.90 8.21
N LEU A 58 -12.55 -5.45 8.20
CA LEU A 58 -11.76 -5.17 9.40
C LEU A 58 -11.72 -3.65 9.65
N LYS A 59 -12.34 -3.18 10.74
CA LYS A 59 -12.27 -1.77 11.16
C LYS A 59 -11.51 -1.65 12.47
N VAL A 60 -10.34 -1.01 12.42
CA VAL A 60 -9.50 -0.79 13.59
C VAL A 60 -9.38 0.69 13.89
N ARG A 61 -9.58 1.07 15.16
CA ARG A 61 -9.47 2.45 15.60
C ARG A 61 -8.62 2.56 16.86
N GLY A 62 -7.72 3.53 16.86
CA GLY A 62 -6.98 3.92 18.07
C GLY A 62 -7.87 4.66 19.06
N TRP A 63 -7.66 4.42 20.36
CA TRP A 63 -8.31 5.14 21.46
C TRP A 63 -7.35 5.38 22.63
N GLU A 64 -7.79 6.13 23.62
CA GLU A 64 -6.94 6.53 24.75
C GLU A 64 -6.78 5.46 25.85
N LYS A 65 -7.48 4.34 25.75
CA LYS A 65 -7.45 3.31 26.78
C LYS A 65 -6.33 2.29 26.50
N SER A 66 -5.71 1.76 27.57
CA SER A 66 -4.73 0.69 27.51
C SER A 66 -5.41 -0.69 27.49
N GLU A 67 -6.32 -0.88 26.57
CA GLU A 67 -7.02 -2.16 26.36
C GLU A 67 -7.35 -2.36 24.87
N ILE A 68 -7.47 -3.58 24.46
CA ILE A 68 -8.06 -3.96 23.16
C ILE A 68 -9.53 -4.28 23.42
N ARG A 69 -10.41 -3.78 22.55
CA ARG A 69 -11.80 -4.19 22.51
C ARG A 69 -12.17 -4.64 21.13
N VAL A 70 -12.70 -5.85 21.02
CA VAL A 70 -13.07 -6.46 19.74
C VAL A 70 -14.56 -6.78 19.76
N ARG A 71 -15.22 -6.46 18.66
CA ARG A 71 -16.64 -6.66 18.44
C ARG A 71 -16.91 -7.34 17.11
N SER A 72 -17.81 -8.29 17.09
CA SER A 72 -18.36 -8.87 15.87
C SER A 72 -19.87 -9.08 16.00
N LEU A 73 -20.59 -8.93 14.88
CA LEU A 73 -22.01 -9.27 14.77
C LEU A 73 -22.20 -10.68 14.18
N ASP A 74 -21.12 -11.28 13.72
CA ASP A 74 -21.14 -12.59 13.10
C ASP A 74 -21.01 -13.70 14.17
N ALA A 75 -21.44 -14.90 13.85
CA ALA A 75 -21.45 -16.04 14.76
C ALA A 75 -20.04 -16.62 14.99
N VAL A 76 -19.13 -15.80 15.47
CA VAL A 76 -17.74 -16.18 15.78
C VAL A 76 -17.48 -16.07 17.28
N GLN A 77 -16.59 -16.90 17.80
CA GLN A 77 -16.02 -16.73 19.12
C GLN A 77 -14.75 -15.89 18.99
N ILE A 78 -14.61 -14.86 19.84
CA ILE A 78 -13.40 -14.03 19.91
C ILE A 78 -12.52 -14.58 21.02
N ASP A 79 -11.23 -14.80 20.75
CA ASP A 79 -10.24 -15.18 21.75
C ASP A 79 -8.96 -14.33 21.61
N PHE A 80 -8.23 -14.15 22.73
CA PHE A 80 -6.98 -13.40 22.79
C PHE A 80 -5.83 -14.33 23.15
N ARG A 81 -4.85 -14.43 22.26
CA ARG A 81 -3.63 -15.18 22.53
C ARG A 81 -2.45 -14.23 22.77
N ARG A 82 -1.92 -14.25 23.99
CA ARG A 82 -0.66 -13.55 24.29
C ARG A 82 0.50 -14.31 23.66
N ILE A 83 1.33 -13.60 22.93
CA ILE A 83 2.55 -14.13 22.29
C ILE A 83 3.81 -13.40 22.76
N ASP A 84 3.69 -12.55 23.75
CA ASP A 84 4.85 -11.99 24.44
C ASP A 84 5.58 -13.10 25.22
N ARG A 85 6.89 -13.00 25.28
CA ARG A 85 7.74 -14.01 25.96
C ARG A 85 7.60 -13.99 27.49
N THR A 86 6.79 -13.13 28.03
CA THR A 86 6.60 -12.94 29.46
C THR A 86 5.64 -14.01 30.01
N LYS A 87 6.12 -14.85 30.90
CA LYS A 87 5.26 -15.81 31.63
C LYS A 87 4.41 -15.16 32.72
N ASP A 88 4.69 -13.91 33.04
CA ASP A 88 4.01 -13.14 34.05
C ASP A 88 2.70 -12.56 33.50
N THR A 89 1.61 -13.22 33.79
CA THR A 89 0.25 -12.81 33.37
C THR A 89 -0.28 -11.61 34.15
N SER A 90 0.41 -11.15 35.19
CA SER A 90 0.01 -9.95 35.96
C SER A 90 0.32 -8.65 35.22
N LYS A 91 1.23 -8.68 34.24
CA LYS A 91 1.60 -7.51 33.43
C LYS A 91 0.73 -7.40 32.19
N PRO A 92 0.41 -6.17 31.74
CA PRO A 92 -0.28 -5.96 30.47
C PRO A 92 0.44 -6.65 29.31
N ALA A 93 -0.30 -7.24 28.38
CA ALA A 93 0.26 -7.92 27.22
C ALA A 93 0.90 -6.92 26.25
N THR A 94 2.13 -7.20 25.81
CA THR A 94 2.84 -6.37 24.82
C THR A 94 2.63 -6.83 23.38
N ARG A 95 2.19 -8.10 23.21
CA ARG A 95 1.85 -8.65 21.90
C ARG A 95 0.70 -9.63 22.01
N VAL A 96 -0.34 -9.39 21.18
CA VAL A 96 -1.59 -10.14 21.22
C VAL A 96 -2.04 -10.52 19.82
N ASP A 97 -2.38 -11.78 19.62
CA ASP A 97 -3.14 -12.25 18.47
C ASP A 97 -4.63 -12.29 18.84
N VAL A 98 -5.45 -11.62 18.07
CA VAL A 98 -6.90 -11.72 18.12
C VAL A 98 -7.33 -12.85 17.21
N MET A 99 -7.90 -13.89 17.79
CA MET A 99 -8.37 -15.07 17.09
C MET A 99 -9.89 -15.07 16.97
N LEU A 100 -10.38 -15.36 15.78
CA LEU A 100 -11.80 -15.53 15.49
C LEU A 100 -12.04 -16.99 15.14
N ILE A 101 -12.92 -17.63 15.89
CA ILE A 101 -13.22 -19.05 15.77
C ILE A 101 -14.68 -19.19 15.38
N GLU A 102 -14.98 -19.85 14.27
CA GLU A 102 -16.36 -20.12 13.86
C GLU A 102 -17.01 -21.13 14.82
N LYS A 103 -18.27 -20.86 15.23
CA LYS A 103 -19.04 -21.77 16.09
C LYS A 103 -19.22 -23.12 15.38
N GLY A 104 -18.90 -24.19 16.10
CA GLY A 104 -19.08 -25.57 15.61
C GLY A 104 -17.86 -26.19 14.92
N THR A 105 -16.79 -25.45 14.70
CA THR A 105 -15.53 -26.03 14.27
C THR A 105 -14.71 -26.47 15.47
N ALA A 106 -14.54 -27.79 15.62
CA ALA A 106 -13.58 -28.37 16.58
C ALA A 106 -12.13 -28.11 16.04
N SER A 107 -11.72 -26.88 15.96
CA SER A 107 -10.41 -26.56 15.44
C SER A 107 -9.50 -26.08 16.55
N HIS A 108 -8.34 -26.66 16.60
CA HIS A 108 -7.21 -26.09 17.28
C HIS A 108 -6.96 -24.72 16.63
N PRO A 109 -6.82 -23.66 17.41
CA PRO A 109 -6.55 -22.34 16.86
C PRO A 109 -5.19 -22.34 16.14
N ARG A 110 -5.21 -22.59 14.85
CA ARG A 110 -4.08 -22.34 13.97
C ARG A 110 -4.17 -20.88 13.56
N HIS A 111 -3.02 -20.30 13.23
CA HIS A 111 -2.93 -18.93 12.66
C HIS A 111 -3.57 -18.81 11.26
N ASP A 112 -4.49 -19.66 10.93
CA ASP A 112 -5.11 -19.71 9.62
C ASP A 112 -6.23 -18.69 9.61
N CYS A 113 -6.07 -17.62 8.87
CA CYS A 113 -7.08 -16.60 8.58
C CYS A 113 -8.31 -17.25 7.90
N GLN A 114 -9.10 -17.99 8.64
CA GLN A 114 -10.21 -18.79 8.09
C GLN A 114 -11.60 -18.21 8.42
N ALA A 115 -11.71 -17.39 9.47
CA ALA A 115 -12.99 -16.87 9.91
C ALA A 115 -13.60 -15.92 8.87
N LEU A 116 -14.91 -16.07 8.67
CA LEU A 116 -15.73 -15.16 7.86
C LEU A 116 -16.43 -14.20 8.83
N ALA A 117 -15.90 -13.01 9.01
CA ALA A 117 -16.43 -12.09 10.02
C ALA A 117 -16.15 -10.62 9.71
N ASN A 118 -17.14 -9.78 10.01
CA ASN A 118 -16.97 -8.34 10.11
C ASN A 118 -16.57 -7.97 11.52
N VAL A 119 -15.44 -7.33 11.68
CA VAL A 119 -14.83 -7.03 12.96
C VAL A 119 -14.58 -5.55 13.15
N GLU A 120 -15.00 -5.03 14.27
CA GLU A 120 -14.63 -3.72 14.78
C GLU A 120 -13.70 -3.90 15.98
N MET A 121 -12.53 -3.28 15.93
CA MET A 121 -11.52 -3.35 16.97
C MET A 121 -11.08 -1.97 17.40
N GLU A 122 -11.05 -1.73 18.70
CA GLU A 122 -10.44 -0.54 19.31
C GLU A 122 -9.15 -0.96 20.01
N VAL A 123 -8.07 -0.23 19.78
CA VAL A 123 -6.73 -0.51 20.32
C VAL A 123 -6.13 0.77 20.90
N PRO A 124 -5.14 0.69 21.80
CA PRO A 124 -4.44 1.90 22.25
C PRO A 124 -3.90 2.71 21.07
N ALA A 125 -3.99 4.04 21.11
CA ALA A 125 -3.47 4.93 20.07
C ALA A 125 -1.95 4.75 19.82
N GLY A 126 -1.21 4.30 20.84
CA GLY A 126 0.21 3.96 20.73
C GLY A 126 0.51 2.57 20.14
N ALA A 127 -0.51 1.77 19.83
CA ALA A 127 -0.35 0.40 19.36
C ALA A 127 0.13 0.33 17.90
N ILE A 128 0.72 -0.83 17.57
CA ILE A 128 1.04 -1.25 16.21
C ILE A 128 0.02 -2.33 15.81
N VAL A 129 -0.71 -2.10 14.75
CA VAL A 129 -1.74 -3.02 14.24
C VAL A 129 -1.22 -3.80 13.04
N GLN A 130 -1.43 -5.11 13.05
CA GLN A 130 -1.15 -6.01 11.93
C GLN A 130 -2.47 -6.65 11.50
N ALA A 131 -3.09 -6.16 10.43
CA ALA A 131 -4.38 -6.61 9.93
C ALA A 131 -4.23 -7.30 8.59
N GLN A 132 -4.82 -8.49 8.44
CA GLN A 132 -4.77 -9.25 7.19
C GLN A 132 -6.14 -9.80 6.83
N THR A 133 -6.46 -9.75 5.54
CA THR A 133 -7.64 -10.41 4.98
C THR A 133 -7.32 -11.02 3.62
N ARG A 134 -8.09 -12.03 3.21
CA ARG A 134 -8.05 -12.49 1.83
C ARG A 134 -9.08 -11.74 0.99
N ASP A 135 -10.35 -11.75 1.42
CA ASP A 135 -11.46 -11.17 0.66
C ASP A 135 -12.23 -10.19 1.54
N GLY A 136 -11.78 -8.93 1.58
CA GLY A 136 -12.48 -7.90 2.36
C GLY A 136 -11.65 -6.65 2.60
N ASP A 137 -12.33 -5.61 3.05
CA ASP A 137 -11.73 -4.29 3.21
C ASP A 137 -11.09 -4.12 4.59
N ILE A 138 -10.01 -3.37 4.64
CA ILE A 138 -9.31 -3.02 5.86
C ILE A 138 -9.39 -1.51 6.07
N PHE A 139 -9.84 -1.09 7.23
CA PHE A 139 -9.81 0.28 7.68
C PHE A 139 -9.03 0.39 8.99
N ILE A 140 -7.95 1.18 9.02
CA ILE A 140 -7.14 1.44 10.24
C ILE A 140 -7.00 2.93 10.45
N ALA A 141 -7.29 3.41 11.65
CA ALA A 141 -7.18 4.83 11.95
C ALA A 141 -6.69 5.13 13.37
N GLY A 142 -5.87 6.17 13.52
CA GLY A 142 -5.50 6.73 14.82
C GLY A 142 -4.55 5.87 15.65
N VAL A 143 -3.61 5.16 15.03
CA VAL A 143 -2.64 4.27 15.68
C VAL A 143 -1.20 4.72 15.44
N ALA A 144 -0.26 4.18 16.20
CA ALA A 144 1.15 4.50 16.00
C ALA A 144 1.75 3.82 14.77
N GLY A 145 1.36 2.59 14.48
CA GLY A 145 1.83 1.86 13.30
C GLY A 145 0.75 0.96 12.71
N ALA A 146 0.75 0.80 11.39
CA ALA A 146 -0.20 -0.02 10.65
C ALA A 146 0.50 -0.89 9.62
N TYR A 147 0.29 -2.21 9.71
CA TYR A 147 0.60 -3.20 8.69
C TYR A 147 -0.72 -3.77 8.19
N ALA A 148 -1.02 -3.59 6.93
CA ALA A 148 -2.28 -4.04 6.34
C ALA A 148 -2.03 -4.88 5.08
N GLY A 149 -2.69 -6.03 4.98
CA GLY A 149 -2.58 -6.90 3.81
C GLY A 149 -3.93 -7.41 3.34
N SER A 150 -4.28 -7.23 2.06
CA SER A 150 -5.48 -7.80 1.44
C SER A 150 -5.13 -8.49 0.12
N GLN A 151 -5.85 -9.56 -0.23
CA GLN A 151 -5.76 -10.09 -1.59
C GLN A 151 -6.79 -9.41 -2.51
N ASN A 152 -8.06 -9.33 -2.10
CA ASN A 152 -9.15 -8.82 -2.93
C ASN A 152 -10.02 -7.81 -2.16
N GLY A 153 -9.41 -6.77 -1.60
CA GLY A 153 -10.17 -5.74 -0.90
C GLY A 153 -9.37 -4.45 -0.78
N ASP A 154 -10.07 -3.38 -0.56
CA ASP A 154 -9.48 -2.06 -0.42
C ASP A 154 -8.88 -1.86 0.98
N ILE A 155 -7.81 -1.11 1.03
CA ILE A 155 -7.13 -0.76 2.28
C ILE A 155 -7.20 0.75 2.47
N THR A 156 -7.82 1.19 3.55
CA THR A 156 -7.86 2.60 3.94
C THR A 156 -7.15 2.79 5.27
N ILE A 157 -6.15 3.67 5.30
CA ILE A 157 -5.35 3.96 6.49
C ILE A 157 -5.35 5.46 6.72
N GLU A 158 -5.65 5.87 7.96
CA GLU A 158 -5.74 7.28 8.32
C GLU A 158 -5.09 7.58 9.68
N ARG A 159 -4.46 8.73 9.79
CA ARG A 159 -3.89 9.24 11.05
C ARG A 159 -2.97 8.26 11.78
N VAL A 160 -2.02 7.72 11.02
CA VAL A 160 -0.94 6.87 11.57
C VAL A 160 0.31 7.72 11.79
N ALA A 161 0.97 7.53 12.95
CA ALA A 161 1.99 8.47 13.42
C ALA A 161 3.44 8.09 13.10
N LYS A 162 3.78 6.80 12.86
CA LYS A 162 5.19 6.36 12.76
C LYS A 162 5.51 5.50 11.56
N LEU A 163 4.64 4.54 11.24
CA LEU A 163 4.93 3.54 10.23
C LEU A 163 3.66 3.06 9.55
N VAL A 164 3.65 3.07 8.23
CA VAL A 164 2.59 2.47 7.40
C VAL A 164 3.23 1.50 6.42
N GLU A 165 2.79 0.26 6.45
CA GLU A 165 3.10 -0.74 5.43
C GLU A 165 1.80 -1.38 4.98
N ALA A 166 1.43 -1.22 3.71
CA ALA A 166 0.21 -1.77 3.17
C ALA A 166 0.42 -2.44 1.82
N GLY A 167 -0.22 -3.60 1.65
CA GLY A 167 -0.15 -4.36 0.42
C GLY A 167 -1.50 -4.92 0.00
N SER A 168 -1.91 -4.71 -1.28
CA SER A 168 -3.07 -5.34 -1.87
C SER A 168 -2.72 -6.01 -3.20
N VAL A 169 -3.41 -7.11 -3.53
CA VAL A 169 -3.25 -7.72 -4.85
C VAL A 169 -4.27 -7.17 -5.83
N GLY A 170 -5.56 -7.16 -5.48
CA GLY A 170 -6.64 -6.71 -6.37
C GLY A 170 -7.23 -5.35 -6.03
N GLY A 171 -7.15 -4.92 -4.75
CA GLY A 171 -7.78 -3.70 -4.27
C GLY A 171 -6.87 -2.47 -4.28
N SER A 172 -7.49 -1.33 -4.10
CA SER A 172 -6.82 -0.02 -4.00
C SER A 172 -6.34 0.27 -2.58
N ILE A 173 -5.34 1.12 -2.45
CA ILE A 173 -4.81 1.57 -1.16
C ILE A 173 -5.00 3.08 -1.03
N THR A 174 -5.65 3.52 0.03
CA THR A 174 -5.81 4.93 0.36
C THR A 174 -5.13 5.26 1.68
N LEU A 175 -4.21 6.22 1.68
CA LEU A 175 -3.53 6.72 2.87
C LEU A 175 -3.83 8.19 3.08
N ARG A 176 -4.25 8.58 4.30
CA ARG A 176 -4.60 9.97 4.62
C ARG A 176 -4.00 10.43 5.94
N ASP A 177 -3.61 11.71 5.99
CA ASP A 177 -3.25 12.45 7.21
C ASP A 177 -2.29 11.68 8.14
N SER A 178 -1.26 11.10 7.57
CA SER A 178 -0.35 10.20 8.29
C SER A 178 1.08 10.73 8.28
N SER A 179 1.90 10.19 9.16
CA SER A 179 3.30 10.58 9.27
C SER A 179 4.23 9.38 9.47
N GLY A 180 5.52 9.59 9.22
CA GLY A 180 6.56 8.58 9.39
C GLY A 180 6.91 7.84 8.10
N ARG A 181 7.49 6.65 8.26
CA ARG A 181 7.88 5.80 7.14
C ARG A 181 6.67 5.17 6.48
N VAL A 182 6.62 5.20 5.17
CA VAL A 182 5.49 4.67 4.39
C VAL A 182 5.99 3.73 3.28
N ASN A 183 5.37 2.55 3.18
CA ASN A 183 5.57 1.59 2.10
C ASN A 183 4.22 1.03 1.64
N LEU A 184 3.80 1.38 0.41
CA LEU A 184 2.51 0.97 -0.15
C LEU A 184 2.72 0.22 -1.46
N ASN A 185 2.13 -0.97 -1.58
CA ASN A 185 2.25 -1.78 -2.78
C ASN A 185 0.89 -2.36 -3.21
N SER A 186 0.48 -2.11 -4.45
CA SER A 186 -0.68 -2.77 -5.05
C SER A 186 -0.29 -3.45 -6.36
N ALA A 187 -0.90 -4.59 -6.67
CA ALA A 187 -0.67 -5.20 -7.99
C ALA A 187 -1.71 -4.72 -9.01
N GLY A 188 -3.00 -4.80 -8.70
CA GLY A 188 -4.09 -4.46 -9.63
C GLY A 188 -4.78 -3.13 -9.38
N GLY A 189 -4.75 -2.65 -8.14
CA GLY A 189 -5.43 -1.41 -7.75
C GLY A 189 -4.57 -0.15 -7.76
N GLY A 190 -5.21 1.00 -7.70
CA GLY A 190 -4.56 2.28 -7.57
C GLY A 190 -4.06 2.56 -6.15
N VAL A 191 -3.18 3.53 -6.01
CA VAL A 191 -2.72 4.03 -4.71
C VAL A 191 -2.96 5.53 -4.62
N GLU A 192 -3.76 5.93 -3.65
CA GLU A 192 -4.08 7.33 -3.38
C GLU A 192 -3.53 7.77 -2.03
N VAL A 193 -2.76 8.84 -2.03
CA VAL A 193 -2.12 9.37 -0.83
C VAL A 193 -2.43 10.85 -0.66
N PHE A 194 -2.87 11.21 0.54
CA PHE A 194 -3.19 12.58 0.89
C PHE A 194 -2.51 12.97 2.20
N ASN A 195 -1.78 14.09 2.16
CA ASN A 195 -1.22 14.75 3.33
C ASN A 195 -0.35 13.84 4.21
N VAL A 196 0.81 13.44 3.68
CA VAL A 196 1.80 12.65 4.42
C VAL A 196 3.01 13.52 4.76
N GLN A 197 3.43 13.47 6.01
CA GLN A 197 4.56 14.22 6.54
C GLN A 197 5.62 13.27 7.12
N PRO A 198 6.90 13.63 7.12
CA PRO A 198 7.89 12.85 7.83
C PRO A 198 7.70 13.01 9.33
N ALA A 199 7.90 11.96 10.12
CA ALA A 199 8.03 12.04 11.58
C ALA A 199 9.50 12.32 11.96
N THR A 200 10.45 11.87 11.13
CA THR A 200 11.89 12.10 11.24
C THR A 200 12.48 12.46 9.87
N GLU A 201 13.66 13.08 9.86
CA GLU A 201 14.34 13.48 8.61
C GLU A 201 14.76 12.28 7.74
N ASP A 202 14.93 11.11 8.35
CA ASP A 202 15.34 9.89 7.65
C ASP A 202 14.16 9.07 7.10
N ASP A 203 12.94 9.53 7.28
CA ASP A 203 11.76 8.82 6.83
C ASP A 203 11.73 8.73 5.30
N THR A 204 11.33 7.54 4.84
CA THR A 204 11.18 7.23 3.41
C THR A 204 9.71 7.02 3.07
N PHE A 205 9.35 7.43 1.87
CA PHE A 205 8.04 7.18 1.27
C PHE A 205 8.22 6.34 0.01
N GLU A 206 7.77 5.11 0.04
CA GLU A 206 7.84 4.19 -1.10
C GLU A 206 6.44 3.78 -1.52
N VAL A 207 6.18 3.83 -2.81
CA VAL A 207 4.91 3.39 -3.38
C VAL A 207 5.12 2.67 -4.70
N GLY A 208 4.42 1.56 -4.88
CA GLY A 208 4.49 0.77 -6.10
C GLY A 208 3.14 0.22 -6.54
N THR A 209 2.92 0.18 -7.85
CA THR A 209 1.82 -0.58 -8.45
C THR A 209 2.26 -1.25 -9.75
N VAL A 210 1.57 -2.32 -10.12
CA VAL A 210 1.81 -2.94 -11.43
C VAL A 210 0.81 -2.38 -12.45
N SER A 211 -0.49 -2.38 -12.13
CA SER A 211 -1.54 -1.97 -13.07
C SER A 211 -2.53 -1.01 -12.41
N GLY A 212 -2.05 0.10 -11.92
CA GLY A 212 -2.90 1.11 -11.29
C GLY A 212 -2.27 2.48 -11.32
N ASP A 213 -3.09 3.48 -11.10
CA ASP A 213 -2.63 4.86 -10.99
C ASP A 213 -2.09 5.13 -9.59
N ILE A 214 -1.07 5.97 -9.53
CA ILE A 214 -0.51 6.49 -8.28
C ILE A 214 -0.82 7.98 -8.19
N GLN A 215 -1.52 8.38 -7.15
CA GLN A 215 -1.83 9.78 -6.87
C GLN A 215 -1.26 10.20 -5.52
N LEU A 216 -0.27 11.08 -5.55
CA LEU A 216 0.40 11.61 -4.37
C LEU A 216 0.05 13.09 -4.21
N ASN A 217 -0.75 13.41 -3.20
CA ASN A 217 -1.18 14.77 -2.90
C ASN A 217 -0.59 15.23 -1.57
N ARG A 218 0.24 16.27 -1.60
CA ARG A 218 0.89 16.85 -0.42
C ARG A 218 1.70 15.82 0.38
N VAL A 219 2.62 15.13 -0.29
CA VAL A 219 3.63 14.29 0.35
C VAL A 219 4.87 15.14 0.59
N SER A 220 5.15 15.43 1.85
CA SER A 220 6.26 16.32 2.27
C SER A 220 7.50 15.57 2.74
N THR A 221 7.52 14.24 2.60
CA THR A 221 8.67 13.40 2.96
C THR A 221 9.86 13.74 2.06
N PRO A 222 11.08 13.88 2.61
CA PRO A 222 12.24 14.27 1.80
C PRO A 222 12.72 13.18 0.83
N ASN A 223 12.41 11.91 1.10
CA ASN A 223 12.80 10.79 0.25
C ASN A 223 11.55 10.09 -0.26
N VAL A 224 11.17 10.33 -1.52
CA VAL A 224 10.00 9.75 -2.19
C VAL A 224 10.43 8.86 -3.34
N ASN A 225 9.92 7.65 -3.40
CA ASN A 225 10.15 6.72 -4.50
C ASN A 225 8.81 6.12 -4.96
N ALA A 226 8.37 6.46 -6.17
CA ALA A 226 7.11 5.98 -6.74
C ALA A 226 7.36 5.23 -8.05
N LYS A 227 6.77 4.03 -8.17
CA LYS A 227 6.98 3.14 -9.32
C LYS A 227 5.66 2.58 -9.81
N THR A 228 5.44 2.65 -11.12
CA THR A 228 4.35 1.93 -11.78
C THR A 228 4.86 1.19 -13.02
N VAL A 229 4.24 0.07 -13.34
CA VAL A 229 4.50 -0.58 -14.61
C VAL A 229 3.53 -0.05 -15.67
N SER A 230 2.23 -0.03 -15.35
CA SER A 230 1.18 0.44 -16.26
C SER A 230 0.17 1.28 -15.51
N GLY A 231 0.12 2.55 -15.77
CA GLY A 231 -0.75 3.52 -15.10
C GLY A 231 -0.13 4.90 -15.02
N THR A 232 -0.93 5.88 -14.67
CA THR A 232 -0.51 7.26 -14.50
C THR A 232 0.10 7.48 -13.12
N LEU A 233 1.22 8.17 -13.07
CA LEU A 233 1.81 8.64 -11.83
C LEU A 233 1.61 10.15 -11.71
N MET A 234 0.86 10.59 -10.73
CA MET A 234 0.65 12.01 -10.45
C MET A 234 1.15 12.38 -9.05
N MET A 235 1.98 13.39 -8.97
CA MET A 235 2.36 14.01 -7.71
C MET A 235 1.96 15.49 -7.73
N SER A 236 1.34 15.95 -6.64
CA SER A 236 0.95 17.36 -6.46
C SER A 236 1.38 17.86 -5.09
N GLY A 237 2.12 18.97 -5.04
CA GLY A 237 2.54 19.61 -3.81
C GLY A 237 3.94 20.18 -3.84
N PRO A 238 4.39 20.81 -2.75
CA PRO A 238 5.72 21.36 -2.63
C PRO A 238 6.79 20.26 -2.50
N LEU A 239 8.00 20.57 -2.93
CA LEU A 239 9.18 19.74 -2.72
C LEU A 239 9.86 20.12 -1.40
N ALA A 240 10.30 19.14 -0.64
CA ALA A 240 11.15 19.38 0.53
C ALA A 240 12.54 19.88 0.08
N LYS A 241 13.12 20.81 0.82
CA LYS A 241 14.50 21.24 0.59
C LYS A 241 15.44 20.04 0.73
N SER A 242 16.41 19.92 -0.17
CA SER A 242 17.32 18.76 -0.26
C SER A 242 16.63 17.41 -0.45
N GLY A 243 15.36 17.42 -0.85
CA GLY A 243 14.58 16.21 -1.07
C GLY A 243 15.02 15.44 -2.33
N ASN A 244 14.86 14.12 -2.28
CA ASN A 244 15.13 13.19 -3.37
C ASN A 244 13.84 12.52 -3.83
N TYR A 245 13.43 12.77 -5.05
CA TYR A 245 12.18 12.30 -5.62
C TYR A 245 12.47 11.39 -6.82
N GLY A 246 12.19 10.10 -6.68
CA GLY A 246 12.38 9.09 -7.71
C GLY A 246 11.05 8.63 -8.30
N PHE A 247 10.86 8.78 -9.61
CA PHE A 247 9.65 8.36 -10.32
C PHE A 247 10.01 7.43 -11.47
N THR A 248 9.39 6.26 -11.52
CA THR A 248 9.64 5.30 -12.59
C THR A 248 8.30 4.80 -13.16
N SER A 249 8.14 4.87 -14.49
CA SER A 249 7.02 4.26 -15.20
C SER A 249 7.54 3.49 -16.42
N MET A 250 7.02 2.28 -16.63
CA MET A 250 7.32 1.56 -17.87
C MET A 250 6.35 1.94 -18.99
N SER A 251 5.06 2.10 -18.66
CA SER A 251 4.03 2.47 -19.63
C SER A 251 2.96 3.31 -18.96
N GLY A 252 3.01 4.58 -19.15
CA GLY A 252 2.06 5.55 -18.57
C GLY A 252 2.68 6.92 -18.37
N ASP A 253 1.82 7.92 -18.33
CA ASP A 253 2.22 9.32 -18.18
C ASP A 253 2.63 9.61 -16.73
N MET A 254 3.56 10.55 -16.59
CA MET A 254 3.93 11.12 -15.29
C MET A 254 3.60 12.61 -15.28
N VAL A 255 2.88 13.05 -14.24
CA VAL A 255 2.49 14.44 -14.06
C VAL A 255 2.95 14.93 -12.70
N LEU A 256 3.91 15.86 -12.68
CA LEU A 256 4.39 16.49 -11.46
C LEU A 256 3.87 17.92 -11.42
N VAL A 257 3.02 18.23 -10.45
CA VAL A 257 2.40 19.55 -10.26
C VAL A 257 3.01 20.21 -9.04
N MET A 258 3.77 21.26 -9.23
CA MET A 258 4.58 21.89 -8.20
C MET A 258 4.30 23.40 -8.12
N PRO A 259 4.55 24.06 -6.98
CA PRO A 259 4.47 25.51 -6.87
C PRO A 259 5.34 26.22 -7.91
N SER A 260 4.91 27.40 -8.36
CA SER A 260 5.58 28.15 -9.42
C SER A 260 7.01 28.58 -9.07
N ASP A 261 7.34 28.65 -7.79
CA ASP A 261 8.66 28.96 -7.22
C ASP A 261 9.52 27.71 -6.92
N ALA A 262 9.05 26.53 -7.32
CA ALA A 262 9.78 25.28 -7.08
C ALA A 262 11.19 25.31 -7.69
N SER A 263 12.17 24.91 -6.89
CA SER A 263 13.58 24.87 -7.24
C SER A 263 14.11 23.43 -7.18
N PHE A 264 14.56 22.90 -8.33
CA PHE A 264 14.95 21.49 -8.42
C PHE A 264 15.97 21.22 -9.52
N LYS A 265 16.72 20.14 -9.35
CA LYS A 265 17.55 19.51 -10.38
C LYS A 265 16.79 18.31 -10.95
N LEU A 266 16.57 18.29 -12.26
CA LEU A 266 15.91 17.19 -12.97
C LEU A 266 16.94 16.26 -13.61
N ASN A 267 16.88 14.97 -13.30
CA ASN A 267 17.60 13.90 -13.95
C ASN A 267 16.60 12.97 -14.63
N ALA A 268 16.40 13.11 -15.92
CA ALA A 268 15.40 12.34 -16.63
C ALA A 268 16.04 11.31 -17.59
N LYS A 269 15.47 10.11 -17.61
CA LYS A 269 15.74 9.05 -18.59
C LYS A 269 14.42 8.76 -19.30
N VAL A 270 14.30 9.16 -20.55
CA VAL A 270 13.07 8.99 -21.34
C VAL A 270 13.39 8.29 -22.64
N SER A 271 12.46 7.49 -23.15
CA SER A 271 12.58 6.90 -24.49
C SER A 271 12.63 8.00 -25.55
N GLU A 272 13.40 7.81 -26.61
CA GLU A 272 13.52 8.79 -27.71
C GLU A 272 12.19 9.16 -28.38
N ARG A 273 11.18 8.32 -28.25
CA ARG A 273 9.84 8.56 -28.83
C ARG A 273 8.94 9.43 -27.94
N HIS A 274 9.35 9.71 -26.71
CA HIS A 274 8.54 10.42 -25.72
C HIS A 274 9.20 11.74 -25.32
N SER A 275 8.38 12.67 -24.86
CA SER A 275 8.79 14.03 -24.58
C SER A 275 8.66 14.38 -23.11
N ILE A 276 9.48 15.34 -22.68
CA ILE A 276 9.27 16.07 -21.43
C ILE A 276 8.63 17.39 -21.80
N VAL A 277 7.47 17.67 -21.22
CA VAL A 277 6.74 18.93 -21.34
C VAL A 277 6.85 19.66 -20.01
N SER A 278 7.28 20.89 -19.99
CA SER A 278 7.52 21.66 -18.77
C SER A 278 6.99 23.08 -18.87
N ASP A 279 6.23 23.50 -17.86
CA ASP A 279 5.86 24.92 -17.66
C ASP A 279 6.99 25.71 -16.98
N PHE A 280 8.02 25.01 -16.45
CA PHE A 280 9.17 25.62 -15.80
C PHE A 280 10.25 25.96 -16.82
N GLN A 281 10.96 27.06 -16.60
CA GLN A 281 12.14 27.40 -17.37
C GLN A 281 13.31 26.52 -16.91
N LEU A 282 13.64 25.52 -17.73
CA LEU A 282 14.72 24.58 -17.46
C LEU A 282 16.02 25.01 -18.13
N LYS A 283 17.09 25.09 -17.35
CA LYS A 283 18.47 25.22 -17.85
C LYS A 283 19.04 23.82 -18.08
N PHE A 284 19.25 23.41 -19.31
CA PHE A 284 19.86 22.12 -19.63
C PHE A 284 21.35 22.15 -19.35
N LEU A 285 21.84 21.17 -18.59
CA LEU A 285 23.28 21.04 -18.28
C LEU A 285 24.02 20.17 -19.31
N ASN A 286 23.31 19.25 -19.95
CA ASN A 286 23.83 18.47 -21.08
C ASN A 286 22.93 18.77 -22.27
N GLU A 287 23.47 19.42 -23.31
CA GLU A 287 22.77 19.62 -24.55
C GLU A 287 22.47 18.23 -25.16
N PRO A 288 21.23 17.88 -25.43
CA PRO A 288 20.92 16.59 -26.08
C PRO A 288 21.59 16.63 -27.45
N ALA A 289 22.38 15.60 -27.77
CA ALA A 289 22.90 15.44 -29.13
C ALA A 289 21.73 15.55 -30.11
N ALA A 290 21.84 16.46 -31.04
CA ALA A 290 20.87 16.66 -32.11
C ALA A 290 20.57 15.27 -32.75
N PRO A 291 19.31 14.91 -33.04
CA PRO A 291 19.02 13.66 -33.70
C PRO A 291 19.88 13.57 -34.99
N PRO A 292 20.49 12.41 -35.27
CA PRO A 292 21.27 12.26 -36.48
C PRO A 292 20.40 12.61 -37.67
N THR A 293 20.80 13.61 -38.42
CA THR A 293 20.13 14.02 -39.65
C THR A 293 20.00 12.76 -40.52
N PRO A 294 18.80 12.36 -40.96
CA PRO A 294 18.69 11.18 -41.83
C PRO A 294 19.57 11.36 -43.03
N PRO A 295 20.37 10.37 -43.43
CA PRO A 295 21.21 10.53 -44.62
C PRO A 295 20.31 10.87 -45.81
N ALA A 296 20.61 11.96 -46.47
CA ALA A 296 19.92 12.42 -47.66
C ALA A 296 19.82 11.22 -48.64
N LYS A 297 18.61 10.74 -48.87
CA LYS A 297 18.37 9.72 -49.90
C LYS A 297 18.81 10.33 -51.24
N LYS A 298 19.92 9.89 -51.76
CA LYS A 298 20.26 10.16 -53.18
C LYS A 298 19.09 9.64 -54.01
N ALA A 299 18.53 10.55 -54.80
CA ALA A 299 17.49 10.19 -55.78
C ALA A 299 18.04 9.11 -56.71
N PRO A 300 17.25 8.05 -57.03
CA PRO A 300 17.69 7.04 -58.00
C PRO A 300 17.75 7.67 -59.36
N GLU A 301 18.94 7.63 -60.00
CA GLU A 301 19.09 7.90 -61.44
C GLU A 301 18.18 7.01 -62.23
N ALA A 302 17.34 7.63 -63.08
CA ALA A 302 16.48 6.96 -64.03
C ALA A 302 17.32 6.27 -65.08
N LYS A 303 17.38 4.92 -65.02
CA LYS A 303 17.89 4.12 -66.13
C LYS A 303 16.74 3.91 -67.12
N SER A 304 17.00 4.36 -68.36
CA SER A 304 16.16 4.18 -69.54
C SER A 304 15.80 2.69 -69.79
N THR A 305 14.49 2.44 -69.91
CA THR A 305 13.95 1.15 -70.34
C THR A 305 14.03 1.01 -71.85
N LYS A 306 14.69 -0.07 -72.33
CA LYS A 306 14.47 -0.60 -73.70
C LYS A 306 13.30 -1.58 -73.67
N PRO A 307 12.52 -1.66 -74.74
CA PRO A 307 11.37 -2.58 -74.82
C PRO A 307 11.81 -4.00 -75.14
N ILE A 308 11.18 -4.95 -74.46
CA ILE A 308 11.34 -6.39 -74.73
C ILE A 308 10.01 -6.93 -75.24
N ASP A 309 10.12 -7.63 -76.38
CA ASP A 309 9.06 -8.24 -77.15
C ASP A 309 8.28 -9.33 -76.45
N LYS A 310 7.06 -9.51 -76.90
CA LYS A 310 6.11 -10.58 -76.55
C LYS A 310 6.59 -11.94 -77.06
N GLU A 311 6.63 -12.93 -76.20
CA GLU A 311 6.54 -14.30 -76.65
C GLU A 311 5.65 -15.15 -75.73
N LYS A 312 4.93 -16.06 -76.38
CA LYS A 312 3.74 -16.81 -75.99
C LYS A 312 3.97 -17.89 -74.93
N ASP A 313 2.97 -18.00 -74.12
CA ASP A 313 2.20 -19.18 -73.73
C ASP A 313 2.87 -20.55 -73.72
N LYS A 314 2.99 -21.16 -72.50
CA LYS A 314 2.75 -22.59 -72.28
C LYS A 314 2.67 -22.90 -70.80
N THR A 315 1.49 -23.24 -70.32
CA THR A 315 1.25 -23.88 -69.01
C THR A 315 1.89 -25.26 -68.92
N PRO A 316 2.38 -25.67 -67.79
CA PRO A 316 2.17 -27.02 -67.29
C PRO A 316 1.66 -27.05 -65.84
N LYS A 317 0.94 -28.13 -65.62
CA LYS A 317 0.13 -28.58 -64.51
C LYS A 317 0.80 -28.57 -63.13
N ALA A 318 -0.08 -28.39 -62.15
CA ALA A 318 0.11 -28.42 -60.72
C ALA A 318 0.76 -29.71 -60.17
N GLY A 319 1.66 -29.52 -59.22
CA GLY A 319 2.05 -30.48 -58.20
C GLY A 319 2.28 -29.72 -56.89
N PRO A 320 1.93 -30.28 -55.71
CA PRO A 320 1.99 -29.54 -54.45
C PRO A 320 3.44 -29.40 -54.00
N ILE A 321 3.95 -28.19 -54.11
CA ILE A 321 5.25 -27.85 -53.52
C ILE A 321 4.98 -27.32 -52.12
N VAL A 322 5.31 -28.16 -51.12
CA VAL A 322 5.43 -27.70 -49.73
C VAL A 322 6.61 -26.74 -49.70
N ALA A 323 6.30 -25.46 -49.55
CA ALA A 323 7.30 -24.45 -49.34
C ALA A 323 7.94 -24.66 -47.94
N PRO A 324 9.27 -24.63 -47.81
CA PRO A 324 9.90 -24.66 -46.50
C PRO A 324 9.49 -23.40 -45.72
N ILE A 325 8.95 -23.59 -44.50
CA ILE A 325 8.70 -22.53 -43.53
C ILE A 325 10.06 -21.93 -43.19
N VAL A 326 10.36 -20.79 -43.77
CA VAL A 326 11.47 -19.93 -43.32
C VAL A 326 11.04 -19.37 -41.99
N ILE A 327 11.48 -20.00 -40.92
CA ILE A 327 11.40 -19.39 -39.58
C ILE A 327 12.28 -18.13 -39.63
N GLY A 328 11.67 -17.00 -39.87
CA GLY A 328 12.31 -15.71 -39.78
C GLY A 328 12.96 -15.61 -38.41
N ARG A 329 14.24 -15.30 -38.34
CA ARG A 329 14.91 -14.93 -37.10
C ARG A 329 14.05 -13.90 -36.42
N PRO A 330 13.74 -14.03 -35.10
CA PRO A 330 13.02 -12.98 -34.38
C PRO A 330 13.82 -11.69 -34.60
N ALA A 331 13.12 -10.65 -35.05
CA ALA A 331 13.72 -9.32 -35.15
C ALA A 331 14.24 -9.00 -33.76
N VAL A 332 15.55 -8.87 -33.61
CA VAL A 332 16.15 -8.36 -32.40
C VAL A 332 15.62 -6.92 -32.32
N VAL A 333 14.58 -6.74 -31.48
CA VAL A 333 14.09 -5.40 -31.15
C VAL A 333 15.25 -4.74 -30.45
N ALA A 334 15.92 -3.81 -31.14
CA ALA A 334 16.98 -3.01 -30.54
C ALA A 334 16.46 -2.42 -29.21
N PRO A 335 17.19 -2.53 -28.12
CA PRO A 335 16.76 -1.96 -26.86
C PRO A 335 16.51 -0.48 -27.11
N TYR A 336 15.31 0.00 -26.70
CA TYR A 336 14.90 1.40 -26.86
C TYR A 336 16.00 2.30 -26.34
N ALA A 337 16.57 3.12 -27.21
CA ALA A 337 17.59 4.07 -26.80
C ALA A 337 16.96 5.07 -25.81
N LEU A 338 17.53 5.17 -24.61
CA LEU A 338 17.09 6.07 -23.58
C LEU A 338 17.90 7.35 -23.65
N ARG A 339 17.21 8.44 -23.85
CA ARG A 339 17.80 9.77 -23.80
C ARG A 339 17.94 10.22 -22.34
N ARG A 340 19.13 10.66 -21.95
CA ARG A 340 19.38 11.25 -20.63
C ARG A 340 19.35 12.77 -20.72
N ILE A 341 18.59 13.40 -19.86
CA ILE A 341 18.44 14.83 -19.79
C ILE A 341 18.73 15.26 -18.35
N THR A 342 19.65 16.20 -18.18
CA THR A 342 19.90 16.84 -16.90
C THR A 342 19.60 18.33 -17.04
N ALA A 343 18.74 18.86 -16.20
CA ALA A 343 18.34 20.25 -16.21
C ALA A 343 18.18 20.79 -14.78
N VAL A 344 18.25 22.12 -14.64
CA VAL A 344 18.07 22.80 -13.36
C VAL A 344 17.00 23.88 -13.51
N CYS A 345 16.12 23.96 -12.52
CA CYS A 345 15.16 25.04 -12.31
C CYS A 345 15.50 25.76 -11.00
N GLY A 346 15.62 27.08 -11.01
CA GLY A 346 16.02 27.84 -9.83
C GLY A 346 17.44 27.52 -9.36
N SER A 347 17.63 27.40 -8.04
CA SER A 347 18.91 27.02 -7.41
C SER A 347 19.18 25.51 -7.40
N GLY A 348 18.15 24.68 -7.70
CA GLY A 348 18.32 23.23 -7.71
C GLY A 348 18.27 22.58 -6.33
N ASP A 349 17.40 23.09 -5.44
CA ASP A 349 17.36 22.71 -4.01
C ASP A 349 16.91 21.27 -3.77
N ALA A 350 16.05 20.72 -4.62
CA ALA A 350 15.62 19.31 -4.58
C ALA A 350 16.12 18.55 -5.80
N THR A 351 16.17 17.23 -5.72
CA THR A 351 16.54 16.38 -6.85
C THR A 351 15.32 15.55 -7.30
N ILE A 352 14.95 15.68 -8.57
CA ILE A 352 13.91 14.88 -9.21
C ILE A 352 14.57 13.93 -10.21
N SER A 353 14.40 12.63 -10.00
CA SER A 353 14.89 11.57 -10.89
C SER A 353 13.71 10.88 -11.55
N VAL A 354 13.61 10.97 -12.87
CA VAL A 354 12.49 10.39 -13.64
C VAL A 354 13.01 9.34 -14.62
N ALA A 355 12.36 8.19 -14.68
CA ALA A 355 12.59 7.18 -15.69
C ALA A 355 11.26 6.79 -16.35
N SER A 356 11.08 7.15 -17.64
CA SER A 356 9.90 6.83 -18.43
C SER A 356 10.29 6.08 -19.69
N PHE A 357 9.75 4.87 -19.84
CA PHE A 357 10.01 4.03 -21.01
C PHE A 357 8.91 4.14 -22.07
N GLY A 358 7.66 4.47 -21.68
CA GLY A 358 6.52 4.50 -22.58
C GLY A 358 5.45 5.51 -22.19
N GLY A 359 5.80 6.75 -21.87
CA GLY A 359 4.84 7.80 -21.52
C GLY A 359 5.45 9.18 -21.52
N THR A 360 4.61 10.20 -21.47
CA THR A 360 5.01 11.61 -21.42
C THR A 360 5.27 12.04 -19.97
N VAL A 361 6.33 12.78 -19.75
CA VAL A 361 6.62 13.43 -18.47
C VAL A 361 6.18 14.90 -18.55
N ARG A 362 5.26 15.30 -17.66
CA ARG A 362 4.74 16.66 -17.60
C ARG A 362 5.07 17.30 -16.26
N LEU A 363 5.77 18.44 -16.32
CA LEU A 363 6.06 19.28 -15.15
C LEU A 363 5.16 20.52 -15.23
N LYS A 364 4.19 20.62 -14.32
CA LYS A 364 3.19 21.67 -14.30
C LYS A 364 3.35 22.60 -13.11
N LYS A 365 2.99 23.86 -13.28
CA LYS A 365 2.87 24.84 -12.18
C LYS A 365 1.46 24.83 -11.62
N ILE A 366 1.37 24.98 -10.29
CA ILE A 366 0.13 25.35 -9.59
C ILE A 366 -0.03 26.84 -9.72
#